data_415c0c0aced775d14af799090353296d
#
_entry.id   415c0c0aced775d14af799090353296d
#
_cell.length_a   1.000
_cell.length_b   1.000
_cell.length_c   1.000
_cell.angle_alpha   90.00
_cell.angle_beta   90.00
_cell.angle_gamma   90.00
#
_symmetry.space_group_name_H-M   'P 1'
#
loop_
_entity.id
_entity.type
_entity.pdbx_description
1 polymer ?
#
loop_
_entity_poly.entity_id
_entity_poly.type
_entity_poly.pdbx_seq_one_letter_code
_entity_poly.pdbx_strand_id
1 'polypeptide(L)'
;AMTVLSAPEASAAAAAGGVPRVVVSILVDQLRSDYMNAFMPLYGQEGFVRLLQEGRVCQHAEYPHFRPDRASAAATLATGTTPYNHGVVGLKWLDRETLRPVFCVDDTHYAGIQTKDASAPTYLGVSTFGDELKVATEGKALVYSISPYRDAAVLSAGHAADGAVWIDDHTGQWCTTSYYGAALPTWAAVLNSNPLSERL
;
A
#
# COMPACT_ATOMS: atom_id res chain seq x y z
N ALA A 1 -9.29 -2.62 -30.45
CA ALA A 1 -10.67 -2.33 -30.06
C ALA A 1 -11.09 -3.38 -29.03
N MET A 2 -11.14 -2.99 -27.77
CA MET A 2 -11.53 -3.86 -26.68
C MET A 2 -13.03 -3.79 -26.54
N THR A 3 -13.71 -4.90 -26.77
CA THR A 3 -15.17 -5.00 -26.68
C THR A 3 -15.55 -4.86 -25.20
N VAL A 4 -16.24 -3.79 -24.87
CA VAL A 4 -16.82 -3.57 -23.56
C VAL A 4 -17.99 -4.54 -23.41
N LEU A 5 -17.80 -5.63 -22.70
CA LEU A 5 -18.92 -6.37 -22.13
C LEU A 5 -19.45 -5.52 -20.97
N SER A 6 -20.58 -4.86 -21.18
CA SER A 6 -21.33 -4.25 -20.09
C SER A 6 -21.73 -5.38 -19.14
N ALA A 7 -21.04 -5.48 -18.02
CA ALA A 7 -21.54 -6.27 -16.92
C ALA A 7 -22.93 -5.70 -16.55
N PRO A 8 -23.95 -6.56 -16.31
CA PRO A 8 -25.21 -6.07 -15.77
C PRO A 8 -24.87 -5.25 -14.52
N GLU A 9 -25.54 -4.11 -14.38
CA GLU A 9 -25.51 -3.36 -13.14
C GLU A 9 -25.88 -4.34 -12.02
N ALA A 10 -24.87 -4.94 -11.42
CA ALA A 10 -25.07 -5.62 -10.16
C ALA A 10 -25.52 -4.50 -9.22
N SER A 11 -26.83 -4.39 -9.05
CA SER A 11 -27.41 -3.66 -7.95
C SER A 11 -26.59 -4.06 -6.74
N ALA A 12 -25.75 -3.15 -6.26
CA ALA A 12 -25.20 -3.30 -4.94
C ALA A 12 -26.41 -3.41 -4.05
N ALA A 13 -26.77 -4.65 -3.71
CA ALA A 13 -27.69 -4.88 -2.62
C ALA A 13 -27.06 -4.08 -1.49
N ALA A 14 -27.71 -2.97 -1.14
CA ALA A 14 -27.33 -2.17 -0.01
C ALA A 14 -27.26 -3.16 1.13
N ALA A 15 -26.04 -3.56 1.48
CA ALA A 15 -25.81 -4.41 2.62
C ALA A 15 -26.51 -3.72 3.76
N ALA A 16 -27.47 -4.40 4.37
CA ALA A 16 -28.30 -3.87 5.42
C ALA A 16 -27.39 -3.13 6.41
N GLY A 17 -27.42 -1.81 6.33
CA GLY A 17 -27.01 -0.76 7.23
C GLY A 17 -25.89 -0.94 8.22
N GLY A 18 -24.82 -1.68 7.94
CA GLY A 18 -23.68 -1.81 8.84
C GLY A 18 -22.40 -1.21 8.24
N VAL A 19 -21.73 -0.36 9.00
CA VAL A 19 -20.37 0.10 8.67
C VAL A 19 -19.46 -1.14 8.57
N PRO A 20 -18.62 -1.27 7.52
CA PRO A 20 -17.68 -2.39 7.40
C PRO A 20 -16.79 -2.49 8.64
N ARG A 21 -16.66 -3.67 9.19
CA ARG A 21 -15.79 -3.92 10.36
C ARG A 21 -14.31 -4.03 9.99
N VAL A 22 -14.05 -4.44 8.76
CA VAL A 22 -12.70 -4.59 8.21
C VAL A 22 -12.72 -4.12 6.77
N VAL A 23 -11.74 -3.31 6.40
CA VAL A 23 -11.45 -2.90 5.02
C VAL A 23 -10.04 -3.37 4.68
N VAL A 24 -9.90 -4.12 3.59
CA VAL A 24 -8.61 -4.61 3.10
C VAL A 24 -8.35 -4.00 1.73
N SER A 25 -7.30 -3.19 1.61
CA SER A 25 -6.80 -2.68 0.33
C SER A 25 -5.62 -3.54 -0.12
N ILE A 26 -5.72 -4.13 -1.31
CA ILE A 26 -4.66 -4.97 -1.88
C ILE A 26 -4.14 -4.28 -3.14
N LEU A 27 -2.89 -3.83 -3.07
CA LEU A 27 -2.16 -3.28 -4.22
C LEU A 27 -1.19 -4.33 -4.74
N VAL A 28 -1.34 -4.71 -6.00
CA VAL A 28 -0.44 -5.64 -6.68
C VAL A 28 0.39 -4.86 -7.70
N ASP A 29 1.67 -4.64 -7.35
CA ASP A 29 2.61 -3.94 -8.21
C ASP A 29 2.87 -4.74 -9.50
N GLN A 30 3.02 -4.05 -10.63
CA GLN A 30 3.31 -4.61 -11.95
C GLN A 30 2.28 -5.63 -12.47
N LEU A 31 1.09 -5.72 -11.90
CA LEU A 31 0.02 -6.56 -12.43
C LEU A 31 -0.57 -5.91 -13.69
N ARG A 32 -0.18 -6.41 -14.84
CA ARG A 32 -0.71 -5.95 -16.13
C ARG A 32 -2.15 -6.44 -16.31
N SER A 33 -3.01 -5.58 -16.85
CA SER A 33 -4.42 -5.90 -17.07
C SER A 33 -4.64 -7.11 -18.01
N ASP A 34 -3.73 -7.30 -18.99
CA ASP A 34 -3.80 -8.44 -19.90
C ASP A 34 -3.46 -9.78 -19.23
N TYR A 35 -2.69 -9.79 -18.12
CA TYR A 35 -2.40 -11.01 -17.37
C TYR A 35 -3.66 -11.63 -16.77
N MET A 36 -4.64 -10.80 -16.37
CA MET A 36 -5.91 -11.30 -15.87
C MET A 36 -6.62 -12.21 -16.89
N ASN A 37 -6.61 -11.80 -18.16
CA ASN A 37 -7.22 -12.57 -19.24
C ASN A 37 -6.33 -13.73 -19.69
N ALA A 38 -5.01 -13.51 -19.82
CA ALA A 38 -4.07 -14.52 -20.29
C ALA A 38 -4.00 -15.74 -19.36
N PHE A 39 -4.06 -15.53 -18.07
CA PHE A 39 -3.95 -16.58 -17.07
C PHE A 39 -5.29 -17.04 -16.49
N MET A 40 -6.41 -16.52 -17.00
CA MET A 40 -7.76 -16.92 -16.55
C MET A 40 -7.97 -18.44 -16.51
N PRO A 41 -7.51 -19.24 -17.49
CA PRO A 41 -7.67 -20.70 -17.45
C PRO A 41 -6.91 -21.39 -16.31
N LEU A 42 -5.93 -20.72 -15.71
CA LEU A 42 -5.12 -21.24 -14.62
C LEU A 42 -5.62 -20.84 -13.23
N TYR A 43 -6.55 -19.88 -13.16
CA TYR A 43 -7.10 -19.44 -11.89
C TYR A 43 -8.11 -20.45 -11.33
N GLY A 44 -7.99 -20.73 -10.03
CA GLY A 44 -9.02 -21.45 -9.28
C GLY A 44 -10.30 -20.61 -9.13
N GLN A 45 -11.36 -21.24 -8.65
CA GLN A 45 -12.67 -20.57 -8.48
C GLN A 45 -12.65 -19.48 -7.39
N GLU A 46 -11.72 -19.56 -6.46
CA GLU A 46 -11.45 -18.55 -5.44
C GLU A 46 -10.51 -17.44 -5.96
N GLY A 47 -10.25 -16.45 -5.16
CA GLY A 47 -9.33 -15.36 -5.52
C GLY A 47 -9.86 -14.49 -6.65
N PHE A 48 -9.11 -14.36 -7.74
CA PHE A 48 -9.44 -13.46 -8.84
C PHE A 48 -10.79 -13.80 -9.51
N VAL A 49 -11.08 -15.09 -9.72
CA VAL A 49 -12.36 -15.51 -10.33
C VAL A 49 -13.52 -15.07 -9.46
N ARG A 50 -13.46 -15.30 -8.16
CA ARG A 50 -14.49 -14.87 -7.21
C ARG A 50 -14.65 -13.35 -7.17
N LEU A 51 -13.52 -12.60 -7.14
CA LEU A 51 -13.55 -11.13 -7.17
C LEU A 51 -14.19 -10.59 -8.46
N LEU A 52 -13.94 -11.23 -9.60
CA LEU A 52 -14.55 -10.86 -10.88
C LEU A 52 -16.05 -11.16 -10.93
N GLN A 53 -16.51 -12.23 -10.28
CA GLN A 53 -17.91 -12.68 -10.31
C GLN A 53 -18.78 -11.96 -9.27
N GLU A 54 -18.25 -11.75 -8.06
CA GLU A 54 -19.00 -11.20 -6.92
C GLU A 54 -18.70 -9.72 -6.68
N GLY A 55 -17.59 -9.21 -7.20
CA GLY A 55 -17.11 -7.86 -6.97
C GLY A 55 -17.53 -6.87 -8.05
N ARG A 56 -17.18 -5.60 -7.83
CA ARG A 56 -17.30 -4.55 -8.84
C ARG A 56 -15.97 -4.38 -9.57
N VAL A 57 -15.97 -4.55 -10.88
CA VAL A 57 -14.77 -4.45 -11.73
C VAL A 57 -14.75 -3.12 -12.46
N CYS A 58 -13.68 -2.34 -12.26
CA CYS A 58 -13.40 -1.16 -13.06
C CYS A 58 -12.42 -1.53 -14.18
N GLN A 59 -12.90 -1.62 -15.41
CA GLN A 59 -12.09 -2.04 -16.56
C GLN A 59 -11.13 -0.96 -17.07
N HIS A 60 -11.41 0.30 -16.77
CA HIS A 60 -10.62 1.46 -17.16
C HIS A 60 -10.25 2.24 -15.91
N ALA A 61 -9.11 1.90 -15.34
CA ALA A 61 -8.48 2.66 -14.28
C ALA A 61 -7.12 3.14 -14.75
N GLU A 62 -6.88 4.44 -14.70
CA GLU A 62 -5.65 5.06 -15.16
C GLU A 62 -5.08 5.97 -14.09
N TYR A 63 -3.77 6.00 -13.95
CA TYR A 63 -3.12 7.01 -13.13
C TYR A 63 -3.19 8.37 -13.82
N PRO A 64 -3.57 9.44 -13.12
CA PRO A 64 -3.71 10.78 -13.69
C PRO A 64 -2.37 11.48 -13.90
N HIS A 65 -1.26 10.74 -13.97
CA HIS A 65 0.09 11.27 -14.15
C HIS A 65 0.95 10.33 -14.99
N PHE A 66 2.01 10.89 -15.57
CA PHE A 66 2.88 10.16 -16.47
C PHE A 66 3.91 9.33 -15.71
N ARG A 67 4.12 8.08 -16.16
CA ARG A 67 5.09 7.12 -15.63
C ARG A 67 5.03 6.95 -14.10
N PRO A 68 3.94 6.43 -13.55
CA PRO A 68 3.93 6.07 -12.15
C PRO A 68 4.98 4.99 -11.89
N ASP A 69 5.78 5.20 -10.85
CA ASP A 69 6.58 4.16 -10.22
C ASP A 69 5.86 3.63 -8.99
N ARG A 70 6.44 2.64 -8.31
CA ARG A 70 5.80 2.03 -7.13
C ARG A 70 5.47 3.05 -6.04
N ALA A 71 6.37 3.99 -5.76
CA ALA A 71 6.17 4.97 -4.69
C ALA A 71 5.06 5.97 -5.04
N SER A 72 5.13 6.59 -6.23
CA SER A 72 4.10 7.54 -6.67
C SER A 72 2.74 6.86 -6.87
N ALA A 73 2.72 5.60 -7.32
CA ALA A 73 1.50 4.82 -7.43
C ALA A 73 0.88 4.50 -6.07
N ALA A 74 1.67 4.03 -5.10
CA ALA A 74 1.20 3.76 -3.74
C ALA A 74 0.65 5.02 -3.07
N ALA A 75 1.38 6.14 -3.17
CA ALA A 75 0.92 7.43 -2.65
C ALA A 75 -0.38 7.91 -3.32
N THR A 76 -0.48 7.81 -4.65
CA THR A 76 -1.69 8.18 -5.39
C THR A 76 -2.90 7.36 -4.96
N LEU A 77 -2.75 6.05 -4.80
CA LEU A 77 -3.84 5.17 -4.37
C LEU A 77 -4.22 5.39 -2.91
N ALA A 78 -3.24 5.61 -2.04
CA ALA A 78 -3.49 5.84 -0.62
C ALA A 78 -4.17 7.18 -0.34
N THR A 79 -3.89 8.21 -1.15
CA THR A 79 -4.38 9.58 -0.94
C THR A 79 -5.54 9.97 -1.85
N GLY A 80 -5.76 9.23 -2.94
CA GLY A 80 -6.76 9.58 -3.95
C GLY A 80 -6.42 10.81 -4.78
N THR A 81 -5.15 11.28 -4.76
CA THR A 81 -4.73 12.49 -5.48
C THR A 81 -3.42 12.28 -6.26
N THR A 82 -2.92 13.33 -6.91
CA THR A 82 -1.76 13.25 -7.82
C THR A 82 -0.45 13.62 -7.12
N PRO A 83 0.72 13.27 -7.70
CA PRO A 83 2.02 13.69 -7.19
C PRO A 83 2.19 15.19 -6.97
N TYR A 84 1.48 16.01 -7.75
CA TYR A 84 1.46 17.46 -7.55
C TYR A 84 0.93 17.85 -6.16
N ASN A 85 -0.09 17.15 -5.67
CA ASN A 85 -0.71 17.45 -4.38
C ASN A 85 -0.05 16.68 -3.23
N HIS A 86 0.22 15.37 -3.43
CA HIS A 86 0.77 14.55 -2.34
C HIS A 86 2.30 14.63 -2.20
N GLY A 87 3.02 15.27 -3.15
CA GLY A 87 4.45 15.56 -3.04
C GLY A 87 5.39 14.40 -3.42
N VAL A 88 4.92 13.16 -3.50
CA VAL A 88 5.76 11.99 -3.82
C VAL A 88 5.80 11.80 -5.33
N VAL A 89 6.82 12.33 -5.97
CA VAL A 89 6.98 12.30 -7.43
C VAL A 89 7.60 11.01 -7.96
N GLY A 90 8.19 10.21 -7.08
CA GLY A 90 8.82 8.94 -7.44
C GLY A 90 9.56 8.34 -6.25
N LEU A 91 10.22 7.19 -6.49
CA LEU A 91 10.97 6.45 -5.47
C LEU A 91 12.16 7.25 -4.93
N LYS A 92 12.83 8.00 -5.82
CA LYS A 92 13.97 8.85 -5.50
C LYS A 92 13.93 10.11 -6.34
N TRP A 93 14.38 11.21 -5.78
CA TRP A 93 14.62 12.46 -6.53
C TRP A 93 15.88 13.15 -6.02
N LEU A 94 16.35 14.13 -6.76
CA LEU A 94 17.45 14.98 -6.37
C LEU A 94 16.89 16.17 -5.59
N ASP A 95 17.32 16.34 -4.36
CA ASP A 95 17.08 17.56 -3.60
C ASP A 95 17.84 18.71 -4.24
N ARG A 96 17.17 19.83 -4.51
CA ARG A 96 17.74 20.94 -5.27
C ARG A 96 18.67 21.83 -4.46
N GLU A 97 18.53 21.81 -3.14
CA GLU A 97 19.34 22.62 -2.23
C GLU A 97 20.63 21.88 -1.88
N THR A 98 20.51 20.63 -1.51
CA THR A 98 21.65 19.79 -1.08
C THR A 98 22.36 19.09 -2.22
N LEU A 99 21.73 19.00 -3.42
CA LEU A 99 22.17 18.23 -4.59
C LEU A 99 22.43 16.76 -4.26
N ARG A 100 21.69 16.22 -3.30
CA ARG A 100 21.79 14.81 -2.90
C ARG A 100 20.51 14.05 -3.29
N PRO A 101 20.63 12.76 -3.63
CA PRO A 101 19.47 11.93 -3.84
C PRO A 101 18.74 11.73 -2.51
N VAL A 102 17.42 11.88 -2.55
CA VAL A 102 16.50 11.62 -1.44
C VAL A 102 15.61 10.43 -1.82
N PHE A 103 15.46 9.49 -0.93
CA PHE A 103 14.49 8.42 -1.07
C PHE A 103 13.15 8.88 -0.45
N CYS A 104 12.05 8.52 -1.09
CA CYS A 104 10.71 9.09 -0.83
C CYS A 104 10.17 8.92 0.61
N VAL A 105 10.76 8.06 1.41
CA VAL A 105 10.38 7.83 2.81
C VAL A 105 11.56 7.92 3.78
N ASP A 106 12.73 8.43 3.34
CA ASP A 106 13.85 8.63 4.25
C ASP A 106 13.56 9.76 5.25
N ASP A 107 13.74 9.46 6.53
CA ASP A 107 13.68 10.46 7.58
C ASP A 107 14.57 10.06 8.76
N THR A 108 15.68 10.77 8.95
CA THR A 108 16.69 10.50 9.98
C THR A 108 16.24 10.87 11.41
N HIS A 109 15.07 11.49 11.59
CA HIS A 109 14.51 11.76 12.92
C HIS A 109 13.97 10.51 13.59
N TYR A 110 13.75 9.45 12.81
CA TYR A 110 13.21 8.19 13.31
C TYR A 110 14.24 7.07 13.13
N ALA A 111 14.20 6.10 14.02
CA ALA A 111 15.08 4.93 13.95
C ALA A 111 14.40 3.76 13.26
N GLY A 112 15.14 3.02 12.45
CA GLY A 112 14.69 1.72 11.96
C GLY A 112 14.64 0.69 13.10
N ILE A 113 13.68 -0.21 13.05
CA ILE A 113 13.52 -1.34 13.99
C ILE A 113 13.67 -2.62 13.17
N GLN A 114 14.69 -3.42 13.44
CA GLN A 114 15.14 -4.56 12.64
C GLN A 114 15.66 -4.16 11.24
N THR A 115 16.00 -2.90 11.04
CA THR A 115 16.59 -2.36 9.82
C THR A 115 17.46 -1.14 10.16
N LYS A 116 18.36 -0.77 9.27
CA LYS A 116 19.15 0.47 9.35
C LYS A 116 18.44 1.66 8.72
N ASP A 117 17.36 1.42 7.98
CA ASP A 117 16.65 2.43 7.23
C ASP A 117 15.69 3.22 8.13
N ALA A 118 16.05 4.46 8.37
CA ALA A 118 15.20 5.44 9.04
C ALA A 118 14.09 5.91 8.10
N SER A 119 12.84 5.80 8.50
CA SER A 119 11.72 6.01 7.59
C SER A 119 10.51 6.65 8.25
N ALA A 120 9.87 7.58 7.53
CA ALA A 120 8.60 8.19 7.88
C ALA A 120 7.89 8.71 6.62
N PRO A 121 6.56 8.98 6.67
CA PRO A 121 5.81 9.55 5.56
C PRO A 121 6.00 11.07 5.41
N THR A 122 7.14 11.62 5.78
CA THR A 122 7.42 13.07 5.89
C THR A 122 7.22 13.81 4.58
N TYR A 123 7.51 13.17 3.44
CA TYR A 123 7.31 13.77 2.12
C TYR A 123 5.88 13.63 1.57
N LEU A 124 5.01 12.92 2.29
CA LEU A 124 3.60 12.80 1.92
C LEU A 124 2.85 14.04 2.44
N GLY A 125 2.49 14.95 1.55
CA GLY A 125 1.94 16.27 1.90
C GLY A 125 0.45 16.29 2.20
N VAL A 126 -0.26 15.15 2.11
CA VAL A 126 -1.71 15.05 2.31
C VAL A 126 -2.06 13.78 3.07
N SER A 127 -3.23 13.74 3.68
CA SER A 127 -3.74 12.58 4.40
C SER A 127 -4.02 11.39 3.46
N THR A 128 -3.85 10.20 3.98
CA THR A 128 -4.28 8.96 3.34
C THR A 128 -5.72 8.61 3.73
N PHE A 129 -6.30 7.67 3.00
CA PHE A 129 -7.61 7.14 3.38
C PHE A 129 -7.60 6.51 4.80
N GLY A 130 -6.46 5.95 5.22
CA GLY A 130 -6.26 5.43 6.57
C GLY A 130 -6.24 6.55 7.63
N ASP A 131 -5.62 7.68 7.33
CA ASP A 131 -5.63 8.86 8.19
C ASP A 131 -7.05 9.41 8.35
N GLU A 132 -7.81 9.53 7.25
CA GLU A 132 -9.20 9.96 7.26
C GLU A 132 -10.11 8.99 8.03
N LEU A 133 -9.86 7.69 7.94
CA LEU A 133 -10.57 6.68 8.73
C LEU A 133 -10.31 6.87 10.24
N LYS A 134 -9.06 7.19 10.62
CA LYS A 134 -8.73 7.55 12.01
C LYS A 134 -9.50 8.77 12.48
N VAL A 135 -9.59 9.81 11.65
CA VAL A 135 -10.37 11.01 11.96
C VAL A 135 -11.86 10.67 12.10
N ALA A 136 -12.43 9.97 11.13
CA ALA A 136 -13.86 9.62 11.11
C ALA A 136 -14.27 8.71 12.28
N THR A 137 -13.35 7.93 12.82
CA THR A 137 -13.60 7.01 13.94
C THR A 137 -13.08 7.54 15.28
N GLU A 138 -12.67 8.81 15.35
CA GLU A 138 -12.09 9.41 16.57
C GLU A 138 -10.91 8.59 17.12
N GLY A 139 -10.06 8.08 16.23
CA GLY A 139 -8.90 7.26 16.55
C GLY A 139 -9.19 5.79 16.91
N LYS A 140 -10.43 5.32 16.84
CA LYS A 140 -10.81 3.95 17.24
C LYS A 140 -10.47 2.90 16.17
N ALA A 141 -10.40 3.28 14.89
CA ALA A 141 -9.97 2.36 13.83
C ALA A 141 -8.51 1.99 14.00
N LEU A 142 -8.17 0.74 13.73
CA LEU A 142 -6.79 0.27 13.62
C LEU A 142 -6.39 0.24 12.14
N VAL A 143 -5.26 0.89 11.83
CA VAL A 143 -4.74 1.03 10.47
C VAL A 143 -3.34 0.43 10.42
N TYR A 144 -3.16 -0.59 9.58
CA TYR A 144 -1.88 -1.24 9.34
C TYR A 144 -1.60 -1.32 7.86
N SER A 145 -0.34 -1.12 7.47
CA SER A 145 0.17 -1.37 6.14
C SER A 145 1.26 -2.43 6.16
N ILE A 146 1.17 -3.39 5.26
CA ILE A 146 2.13 -4.49 5.12
C ILE A 146 2.53 -4.59 3.66
N SER A 147 3.83 -4.54 3.38
CA SER A 147 4.36 -4.67 2.04
C SER A 147 5.74 -5.33 2.07
N PRO A 148 6.16 -6.04 1.01
CA PRO A 148 7.56 -6.41 0.89
C PRO A 148 8.49 -5.20 0.76
N TYR A 149 7.97 -4.04 0.34
CA TYR A 149 8.75 -2.84 0.05
C TYR A 149 8.49 -1.71 1.05
N ARG A 150 9.57 -1.07 1.49
CA ARG A 150 9.58 0.03 2.47
C ARG A 150 8.69 1.20 2.06
N ASP A 151 8.90 1.71 0.85
CA ASP A 151 8.15 2.84 0.30
C ASP A 151 6.65 2.57 0.24
N ALA A 152 6.25 1.41 -0.28
CA ALA A 152 4.84 1.04 -0.36
C ALA A 152 4.20 0.86 1.02
N ALA A 153 4.92 0.27 1.99
CA ALA A 153 4.42 0.12 3.35
C ALA A 153 4.16 1.47 4.01
N VAL A 154 5.15 2.37 3.98
CA VAL A 154 5.08 3.67 4.66
C VAL A 154 4.07 4.60 3.99
N LEU A 155 4.09 4.70 2.65
CA LEU A 155 3.19 5.60 1.91
C LEU A 155 1.72 5.15 1.97
N SER A 156 1.48 3.83 2.02
CA SER A 156 0.12 3.31 2.19
C SER A 156 -0.39 3.41 3.63
N ALA A 157 0.50 3.39 4.61
CA ALA A 157 0.15 3.60 6.01
C ALA A 157 -0.30 5.04 6.28
N GLY A 158 0.40 6.01 5.70
CA GLY A 158 0.14 7.42 5.97
C GLY A 158 0.69 7.87 7.33
N HIS A 159 0.09 8.94 7.89
CA HIS A 159 0.62 9.62 9.06
C HIS A 159 0.10 9.06 10.40
N ALA A 160 -1.13 8.58 10.43
CA ALA A 160 -1.83 8.20 11.66
C ALA A 160 -2.01 6.68 11.85
N ALA A 161 -1.35 5.86 11.02
CA ALA A 161 -1.44 4.41 11.13
C ALA A 161 -0.86 3.88 12.44
N ASP A 162 -1.36 2.74 12.89
CA ASP A 162 -0.86 2.00 14.06
C ASP A 162 0.38 1.16 13.71
N GLY A 163 0.69 1.00 12.42
CA GLY A 163 1.91 0.32 12.00
C GLY A 163 2.09 0.26 10.48
N ALA A 164 3.35 0.32 10.07
CA ALA A 164 3.81 -0.02 8.74
C ALA A 164 4.93 -1.05 8.85
N VAL A 165 4.81 -2.16 8.14
CA VAL A 165 5.75 -3.28 8.24
C VAL A 165 6.19 -3.70 6.84
N TRP A 166 7.49 -3.89 6.67
CA TRP A 166 8.08 -4.33 5.40
C TRP A 166 9.21 -5.33 5.62
N ILE A 167 9.78 -5.85 4.54
CA ILE A 167 10.92 -6.75 4.58
C ILE A 167 12.19 -5.94 4.32
N ASP A 168 13.16 -6.03 5.22
CA ASP A 168 14.48 -5.44 5.03
C ASP A 168 15.24 -6.18 3.93
N ASP A 169 15.71 -5.44 2.92
CA ASP A 169 16.37 -6.01 1.73
C ASP A 169 17.71 -6.70 2.04
N HIS A 170 18.34 -6.39 3.18
CA HIS A 170 19.64 -6.96 3.56
C HIS A 170 19.50 -8.19 4.43
N THR A 171 18.51 -8.21 5.30
CA THR A 171 18.35 -9.29 6.29
C THR A 171 17.24 -10.26 5.95
N GLY A 172 16.31 -9.88 5.05
CA GLY A 172 15.10 -10.65 4.74
C GLY A 172 14.10 -10.73 5.91
N GLN A 173 14.30 -9.93 6.96
CA GLN A 173 13.45 -9.91 8.12
C GLN A 173 12.37 -8.83 8.02
N TRP A 174 11.25 -9.06 8.67
CA TRP A 174 10.23 -8.06 8.87
C TRP A 174 10.77 -6.94 9.77
N CYS A 175 10.55 -5.72 9.36
CA CYS A 175 11.04 -4.53 10.03
C CYS A 175 10.00 -3.40 10.00
N THR A 176 10.25 -2.36 10.78
CA THR A 176 9.40 -1.17 10.89
C THR A 176 10.25 0.05 11.25
N THR A 177 9.62 1.15 11.56
CA THR A 177 10.26 2.40 12.01
C THR A 177 9.66 2.87 13.33
N SER A 178 10.46 3.57 14.13
CA SER A 178 10.01 4.18 15.39
C SER A 178 8.94 5.27 15.19
N TYR A 179 8.68 5.69 13.96
CA TYR A 179 7.56 6.59 13.64
C TYR A 179 6.21 5.99 14.05
N TYR A 180 5.99 4.70 13.75
CA TYR A 180 4.70 4.02 14.03
C TYR A 180 4.66 3.33 15.39
N GLY A 181 5.79 3.15 16.06
CA GLY A 181 5.81 2.49 17.36
C GLY A 181 7.21 2.13 17.86
N ALA A 182 7.31 1.78 19.13
CA ALA A 182 8.60 1.49 19.77
C ALA A 182 9.13 0.07 19.46
N ALA A 183 8.31 -0.81 18.90
CA ALA A 183 8.66 -2.20 18.63
C ALA A 183 7.91 -2.75 17.42
N LEU A 184 8.47 -3.82 16.86
CA LEU A 184 7.80 -4.58 15.81
C LEU A 184 6.52 -5.24 16.36
N PRO A 185 5.41 -5.26 15.62
CA PRO A 185 4.21 -6.00 16.03
C PRO A 185 4.53 -7.47 16.35
N THR A 186 3.90 -8.02 17.39
CA THR A 186 4.21 -9.37 17.88
C THR A 186 4.15 -10.45 16.81
N TRP A 187 3.17 -10.36 15.89
CA TRP A 187 3.04 -11.33 14.80
C TRP A 187 4.24 -11.28 13.84
N ALA A 188 4.78 -10.10 13.55
CA ALA A 188 5.94 -9.94 12.68
C ALA A 188 7.23 -10.39 13.39
N ALA A 189 7.36 -10.15 14.68
CA ALA A 189 8.45 -10.67 15.49
C ALA A 189 8.46 -12.22 15.54
N VAL A 190 7.29 -12.84 15.63
CA VAL A 190 7.15 -14.31 15.55
C VAL A 190 7.55 -14.84 14.16
N LEU A 191 7.23 -14.13 13.09
CA LEU A 191 7.67 -14.51 11.74
C LEU A 191 9.19 -14.40 11.59
N ASN A 192 9.84 -13.43 12.22
CA ASN A 192 11.29 -13.29 12.21
C ASN A 192 12.02 -14.41 12.98
N SER A 193 11.40 -14.97 14.00
CA SER A 193 11.96 -16.12 14.72
C SER A 193 11.84 -17.44 13.95
N ASN A 194 11.08 -17.45 12.84
CA ASN A 194 10.91 -18.59 11.96
C ASN A 194 10.93 -18.13 10.49
N PRO A 195 12.11 -17.71 9.99
CA PRO A 195 12.22 -16.99 8.73
C PRO A 195 11.77 -17.85 7.54
N LEU A 196 11.16 -17.19 6.56
CA LEU A 196 10.67 -17.82 5.32
C LEU A 196 11.80 -18.53 4.54
N SER A 197 13.04 -18.05 4.67
CA SER A 197 14.22 -18.65 4.05
C SER A 197 14.54 -20.09 4.52
N GLU A 198 14.02 -20.51 5.65
CA GLU A 198 14.16 -21.89 6.16
C GLU A 198 13.01 -22.81 5.70
N ARG A 199 12.00 -22.26 5.01
CA ARG A 199 10.81 -22.98 4.52
C ARG A 199 10.79 -23.25 3.02
N LEU A 200 11.76 -22.67 2.29
CA LEU A 200 11.97 -22.85 0.86
C LEU A 200 13.16 -23.79 0.60
#